data_606453e4657b08fb0c80e36ee9b5696b
#
_entry.id   606453e4657b08fb0c80e36ee9b5696b
#
_cell.length_a   1.000
_cell.length_b   1.000
_cell.length_c   1.000
_cell.angle_alpha   90.00
_cell.angle_beta   90.00
_cell.angle_gamma   90.00
#
_symmetry.space_group_name_H-M   'P 1'
#
loop_
_entity.id
_entity.type
_entity.pdbx_description
1 polymer ?
#
loop_
_entity_poly.entity_id
_entity_poly.type
_entity_poly.pdbx_seq_one_letter_code
_entity_poly.pdbx_strand_id
1 'polypeptide(L)'
;MTETEDPWGKLGQWFPEITDTSWTALRQYTSLLREWNGKINLVSRKDMDRLETKHLAHCLTITHFLRLMPKAQILDVGTGGGLPGIPLAICYPQARFTLMDSIGKKVMVLEDMVEKLGLKVQFLKS
;
A
#
# COMPACT_ATOMS: atom_id res chain seq x y z
N MET A 1 16.57 20.06 -13.03
CA MET A 1 16.69 19.61 -11.88
C MET A 1 15.68 18.68 -11.42
N THR A 2 16.07 17.62 -11.19
CA THR A 2 15.13 16.59 -10.97
C THR A 2 14.91 16.25 -9.54
N GLU A 3 15.81 16.71 -8.69
CA GLU A 3 15.69 16.38 -7.30
C GLU A 3 14.47 17.00 -6.66
N THR A 4 13.89 18.01 -7.27
CA THR A 4 12.68 18.61 -6.75
C THR A 4 11.43 18.01 -7.37
N GLU A 5 11.61 17.02 -8.23
CA GLU A 5 10.48 16.40 -8.90
C GLU A 5 9.60 15.67 -7.90
N ASP A 6 8.32 16.04 -7.86
CA ASP A 6 7.36 15.44 -6.96
C ASP A 6 7.00 14.03 -7.44
N PRO A 7 7.31 12.98 -6.66
CA PRO A 7 6.98 11.62 -7.09
C PRO A 7 5.48 11.42 -7.29
N TRP A 8 4.65 12.15 -6.55
CA TRP A 8 3.19 12.04 -6.71
C TRP A 8 2.71 12.61 -8.03
N GLY A 9 3.38 13.62 -8.55
CA GLY A 9 3.08 14.14 -9.88
C GLY A 9 3.32 13.10 -10.96
N LYS A 10 4.43 12.39 -10.87
CA LYS A 10 4.73 11.29 -11.81
C LYS A 10 3.70 10.18 -11.72
N LEU A 11 3.37 9.77 -10.50
CA LEU A 11 2.37 8.72 -10.30
C LEU A 11 1.02 9.10 -10.87
N GLY A 12 0.60 10.35 -10.70
CA GLY A 12 -0.64 10.84 -11.28
C GLY A 12 -0.66 10.75 -12.79
N GLN A 13 0.49 11.01 -13.44
CA GLN A 13 0.60 10.88 -14.88
C GLN A 13 0.55 9.42 -15.35
N TRP A 14 1.19 8.52 -14.60
CA TRP A 14 1.23 7.10 -14.94
C TRP A 14 -0.10 6.39 -14.65
N PHE A 15 -0.85 6.88 -13.67
CA PHE A 15 -2.08 6.23 -13.21
C PHE A 15 -3.24 7.24 -13.15
N PRO A 16 -3.67 7.76 -14.32
CA PRO A 16 -4.67 8.84 -14.34
C PRO A 16 -6.07 8.41 -13.90
N GLU A 17 -6.34 7.13 -13.82
CA GLU A 17 -7.66 6.62 -13.43
C GLU A 17 -7.86 6.49 -11.92
N ILE A 18 -6.78 6.63 -11.14
CA ILE A 18 -6.90 6.54 -9.68
C ILE A 18 -7.55 7.82 -9.16
N THR A 19 -8.56 7.66 -8.30
CA THR A 19 -9.35 8.78 -7.81
C THR A 19 -8.57 9.64 -6.81
N ASP A 20 -8.98 10.88 -6.62
CA ASP A 20 -8.37 11.77 -5.65
C ASP A 20 -8.48 11.22 -4.23
N THR A 21 -9.61 10.59 -3.90
CA THR A 21 -9.79 9.95 -2.60
C THR A 21 -8.75 8.86 -2.38
N SER A 22 -8.51 8.04 -3.39
CA SER A 22 -7.49 6.99 -3.30
C SER A 22 -6.09 7.59 -3.20
N TRP A 23 -5.78 8.66 -3.94
CA TRP A 23 -4.48 9.31 -3.83
C TRP A 23 -4.24 9.85 -2.42
N THR A 24 -5.25 10.45 -1.80
CA THR A 24 -5.14 10.93 -0.42
C THR A 24 -4.79 9.79 0.53
N ALA A 25 -5.47 8.65 0.39
CA ALA A 25 -5.21 7.48 1.22
C ALA A 25 -3.82 6.90 0.95
N LEU A 26 -3.38 6.86 -0.31
CA LEU A 26 -2.05 6.37 -0.65
C LEU A 26 -0.95 7.25 -0.06
N ARG A 27 -1.12 8.57 -0.07
CA ARG A 27 -0.17 9.47 0.58
C ARG A 27 -0.11 9.23 2.07
N GLN A 28 -1.26 9.05 2.69
CA GLN A 28 -1.32 8.76 4.12
C GLN A 28 -0.63 7.43 4.43
N TYR A 29 -0.86 6.42 3.60
CA TYR A 29 -0.22 5.12 3.77
C TYR A 29 1.31 5.22 3.74
N THR A 30 1.87 5.92 2.75
CA THR A 30 3.33 6.05 2.67
C THR A 30 3.91 6.80 3.86
N SER A 31 3.19 7.80 4.37
CA SER A 31 3.62 8.51 5.60
C SER A 31 3.61 7.59 6.81
N LEU A 32 2.56 6.79 6.96
CA LEU A 32 2.46 5.83 8.05
C LEU A 32 3.55 4.76 7.95
N LEU A 33 3.80 4.28 6.74
CA LEU A 33 4.83 3.27 6.52
C LEU A 33 6.22 3.80 6.89
N ARG A 34 6.54 5.03 6.51
CA ARG A 34 7.80 5.64 6.89
C ARG A 34 7.93 5.80 8.39
N GLU A 35 6.87 6.24 9.04
CA GLU A 35 6.86 6.41 10.49
C GLU A 35 7.11 5.08 11.20
N TRP A 36 6.39 4.04 10.82
CA TRP A 36 6.57 2.72 11.42
C TRP A 36 7.92 2.11 11.08
N ASN A 37 8.42 2.34 9.86
CA ASN A 37 9.70 1.79 9.45
C ASN A 37 10.87 2.35 10.27
N GLY A 38 10.69 3.50 10.89
CA GLY A 38 11.67 4.04 11.84
C GLY A 38 11.73 3.25 13.14
N LYS A 39 10.71 2.47 13.44
CA LYS A 39 10.61 1.67 14.66
C LYS A 39 10.78 0.18 14.42
N ILE A 40 10.20 -0.31 13.35
CA ILE A 40 10.21 -1.72 12.98
C ILE A 40 10.63 -1.82 11.52
N ASN A 41 11.60 -2.69 11.24
CA ASN A 41 12.13 -2.82 9.90
C ASN A 41 11.15 -3.56 8.99
N LEU A 42 10.31 -2.81 8.28
CA LEU A 42 9.30 -3.34 7.36
C LEU A 42 9.80 -3.36 5.93
N VAL A 43 10.56 -2.34 5.55
CA VAL A 43 11.12 -2.15 4.22
C VAL A 43 12.55 -1.68 4.39
N SER A 44 13.47 -2.11 3.54
CA SER A 44 14.87 -1.70 3.66
C SER A 44 15.01 -0.19 3.45
N ARG A 45 16.07 0.40 4.04
CA ARG A 45 16.33 1.84 3.87
C ARG A 45 16.48 2.23 2.41
N LYS A 46 17.17 1.39 1.65
CA LYS A 46 17.36 1.62 0.22
C LYS A 46 16.04 1.69 -0.51
N ASP A 47 15.10 0.82 -0.16
CA ASP A 47 13.80 0.77 -0.77
C ASP A 47 12.91 1.93 -0.34
N MET A 48 13.10 2.43 0.89
CA MET A 48 12.33 3.60 1.37
C MET A 48 12.63 4.86 0.59
N ASP A 49 13.86 5.01 0.08
CA ASP A 49 14.25 6.17 -0.72
C ASP A 49 13.47 6.24 -2.03
N ARG A 50 12.98 5.10 -2.52
CA ARG A 50 12.24 5.00 -3.77
C ARG A 50 10.85 4.42 -3.55
N LEU A 51 10.28 4.66 -2.38
CA LEU A 51 9.02 4.03 -2.02
C LEU A 51 7.92 4.33 -3.03
N GLU A 52 7.72 5.60 -3.37
CA GLU A 52 6.64 6.00 -4.27
C GLU A 52 6.91 5.58 -5.71
N THR A 53 8.05 5.97 -6.26
CA THR A 53 8.31 5.81 -7.70
C THR A 53 8.71 4.41 -8.11
N LYS A 54 9.12 3.57 -7.17
CA LYS A 54 9.49 2.18 -7.46
C LYS A 54 8.48 1.19 -6.87
N HIS A 55 8.34 1.18 -5.57
CA HIS A 55 7.53 0.14 -4.92
C HIS A 55 6.04 0.40 -5.04
N LEU A 56 5.59 1.60 -4.75
CA LEU A 56 4.19 1.94 -4.90
C LEU A 56 3.77 1.88 -6.37
N ALA A 57 4.59 2.45 -7.26
CA ALA A 57 4.31 2.39 -8.70
C ALA A 57 4.19 0.96 -9.19
N HIS A 58 5.06 0.07 -8.73
CA HIS A 58 4.99 -1.34 -9.10
C HIS A 58 3.66 -1.97 -8.66
N CYS A 59 3.25 -1.69 -7.43
CA CYS A 59 1.97 -2.18 -6.93
C CYS A 59 0.80 -1.64 -7.74
N LEU A 60 0.82 -0.35 -8.06
CA LEU A 60 -0.26 0.29 -8.79
C LEU A 60 -0.31 -0.15 -10.26
N THR A 61 0.79 -0.63 -10.82
CA THR A 61 0.80 -1.19 -12.16
C THR A 61 -0.21 -2.33 -12.29
N ILE A 62 -0.45 -3.05 -11.23
CA ILE A 62 -1.43 -4.12 -11.22
C ILE A 62 -2.82 -3.59 -11.59
N THR A 63 -3.13 -2.36 -11.21
CA THR A 63 -4.45 -1.77 -11.51
C THR A 63 -4.71 -1.60 -13.01
N HIS A 64 -3.68 -1.55 -13.84
CA HIS A 64 -3.85 -1.49 -15.29
C HIS A 64 -4.38 -2.79 -15.88
N PHE A 65 -4.12 -3.90 -15.21
CA PHE A 65 -4.43 -5.22 -15.74
C PHE A 65 -5.52 -5.94 -14.95
N LEU A 66 -5.69 -5.59 -13.68
CA LEU A 66 -6.57 -6.31 -12.79
C LEU A 66 -7.92 -5.62 -12.68
N ARG A 67 -8.98 -6.34 -13.04
CA ARG A 67 -10.35 -5.87 -12.84
C ARG A 67 -11.00 -6.80 -11.84
N LEU A 68 -11.28 -6.27 -10.66
CA LEU A 68 -11.89 -7.04 -9.59
C LEU A 68 -13.38 -6.77 -9.53
N MET A 69 -14.15 -7.85 -9.50
CA MET A 69 -15.57 -7.73 -9.24
C MET A 69 -15.81 -7.31 -7.79
N PRO A 70 -16.93 -6.61 -7.51
CA PRO A 70 -17.29 -6.33 -6.12
C PRO A 70 -17.30 -7.62 -5.31
N LYS A 71 -16.76 -7.56 -4.09
CA LYS A 71 -16.65 -8.71 -3.17
C LYS A 71 -15.64 -9.77 -3.59
N ALA A 72 -14.82 -9.52 -4.62
CA ALA A 72 -13.71 -10.41 -4.92
C ALA A 72 -12.83 -10.56 -3.67
N GLN A 73 -12.30 -11.77 -3.45
CA GLN A 73 -11.48 -12.04 -2.26
C GLN A 73 -10.02 -12.18 -2.67
N ILE A 74 -9.17 -11.37 -2.02
CA ILE A 74 -7.75 -11.30 -2.33
C ILE A 74 -6.95 -11.61 -1.08
N LEU A 75 -5.99 -12.50 -1.19
CA LEU A 75 -5.08 -12.84 -0.11
C LEU A 75 -3.67 -12.39 -0.48
N ASP A 76 -3.05 -11.56 0.37
CA ASP A 76 -1.67 -11.15 0.23
C ASP A 76 -0.83 -11.89 1.28
N VAL A 77 -0.02 -12.84 0.83
CA VAL A 77 0.79 -13.69 1.69
C VAL A 77 2.18 -13.08 1.84
N GLY A 78 2.65 -12.96 3.08
CA GLY A 78 3.96 -12.35 3.34
C GLY A 78 3.95 -10.88 3.05
N THR A 79 2.90 -10.19 3.46
CA THR A 79 2.64 -8.81 3.06
C THR A 79 3.67 -7.79 3.58
N GLY A 80 4.42 -8.11 4.64
CA GLY A 80 5.47 -7.22 5.18
C GLY A 80 4.92 -5.86 5.57
N GLY A 81 5.33 -4.80 4.87
CA GLY A 81 4.84 -3.44 5.08
C GLY A 81 3.48 -3.16 4.47
N GLY A 82 2.78 -4.19 4.00
CA GLY A 82 1.47 -4.06 3.38
C GLY A 82 1.52 -3.90 1.86
N LEU A 83 2.63 -4.23 1.23
CA LEU A 83 2.80 -4.12 -0.22
C LEU A 83 2.66 -5.49 -0.87
N PRO A 84 1.84 -5.69 -1.88
CA PRO A 84 0.98 -4.71 -2.54
C PRO A 84 -0.42 -4.58 -1.92
N GLY A 85 -0.70 -5.32 -0.85
CA GLY A 85 -2.06 -5.47 -0.32
C GLY A 85 -2.76 -4.18 0.06
N ILE A 86 -2.11 -3.30 0.83
CA ILE A 86 -2.75 -2.05 1.27
C ILE A 86 -2.99 -1.10 0.10
N PRO A 87 -2.01 -0.81 -0.78
CA PRO A 87 -2.30 0.01 -1.95
C PRO A 87 -3.44 -0.52 -2.81
N LEU A 88 -3.51 -1.84 -3.00
CA LEU A 88 -4.59 -2.43 -3.79
C LEU A 88 -5.94 -2.33 -3.07
N ALA A 89 -5.95 -2.52 -1.75
CA ALA A 89 -7.17 -2.36 -0.98
C ALA A 89 -7.71 -0.93 -1.07
N ILE A 90 -6.81 0.06 -1.13
CA ILE A 90 -7.19 1.46 -1.32
C ILE A 90 -7.83 1.65 -2.69
N CYS A 91 -7.25 1.06 -3.74
CA CYS A 91 -7.75 1.21 -5.11
C CYS A 91 -8.98 0.38 -5.41
N TYR A 92 -9.21 -0.71 -4.67
CA TYR A 92 -10.35 -1.62 -4.86
C TYR A 92 -11.17 -1.72 -3.57
N PRO A 93 -11.86 -0.65 -3.16
CA PRO A 93 -12.52 -0.63 -1.86
C PRO A 93 -13.67 -1.62 -1.71
N GLN A 94 -14.19 -2.15 -2.81
CA GLN A 94 -15.28 -3.13 -2.77
C GLN A 94 -14.79 -4.59 -2.75
N ALA A 95 -13.50 -4.81 -2.99
CA ALA A 95 -12.93 -6.13 -2.88
C ALA A 95 -12.60 -6.42 -1.41
N ARG A 96 -12.47 -7.70 -1.07
CA ARG A 96 -12.17 -8.13 0.28
C ARG A 96 -10.73 -8.59 0.35
N PHE A 97 -9.91 -7.85 1.06
CA PHE A 97 -8.49 -8.15 1.20
C PHE A 97 -8.21 -8.80 2.54
N THR A 98 -7.36 -9.81 2.52
CA THR A 98 -6.79 -10.42 3.72
C THR A 98 -5.29 -10.33 3.61
N LEU A 99 -4.65 -9.76 4.62
CA LEU A 99 -3.20 -9.64 4.69
C LEU A 99 -2.68 -10.68 5.66
N MET A 100 -1.64 -11.41 5.26
CA MET A 100 -1.08 -12.47 6.08
C MET A 100 0.42 -12.29 6.23
N ASP A 101 0.92 -12.40 7.46
CA ASP A 101 2.34 -12.42 7.74
C ASP A 101 2.60 -13.33 8.93
N SER A 102 3.79 -13.92 8.98
CA SER A 102 4.16 -14.82 10.06
C SER A 102 4.68 -14.07 11.29
N ILE A 103 5.04 -12.81 11.15
CA ILE A 103 5.65 -12.02 12.22
C ILE A 103 4.60 -11.14 12.88
N GLY A 104 4.29 -11.45 14.16
CA GLY A 104 3.23 -10.77 14.89
C GLY A 104 3.40 -9.26 14.99
N LYS A 105 4.65 -8.78 15.13
CA LYS A 105 4.91 -7.34 15.17
C LYS A 105 4.49 -6.65 13.89
N LYS A 106 4.72 -7.29 12.75
CA LYS A 106 4.32 -6.73 11.46
C LYS A 106 2.81 -6.70 11.30
N VAL A 107 2.12 -7.75 11.74
CA VAL A 107 0.66 -7.79 11.73
C VAL A 107 0.09 -6.65 12.56
N MET A 108 0.67 -6.40 13.74
CA MET A 108 0.22 -5.30 14.61
C MET A 108 0.36 -3.95 13.92
N VAL A 109 1.46 -3.72 13.21
CA VAL A 109 1.68 -2.49 12.45
C VAL A 109 0.65 -2.34 11.34
N LEU A 110 0.38 -3.44 10.62
CA LEU A 110 -0.61 -3.44 9.55
C LEU A 110 -2.01 -3.09 10.09
N GLU A 111 -2.38 -3.67 11.23
CA GLU A 111 -3.65 -3.37 11.87
C GLU A 111 -3.77 -1.88 12.21
N ASP A 112 -2.70 -1.29 12.76
CA ASP A 112 -2.68 0.13 13.08
C ASP A 112 -2.84 0.99 11.83
N MET A 113 -2.11 0.68 10.76
CA MET A 113 -2.19 1.44 9.53
C MET A 113 -3.57 1.33 8.88
N VAL A 114 -4.13 0.14 8.84
CA VAL A 114 -5.45 -0.10 8.25
C VAL A 114 -6.53 0.66 9.03
N GLU A 115 -6.43 0.67 10.35
CA GLU A 115 -7.36 1.42 11.19
C GLU A 115 -7.30 2.91 10.88
N LYS A 116 -6.09 3.47 10.84
CA LYS A 116 -5.90 4.90 10.56
C LYS A 116 -6.34 5.29 9.15
N LEU A 117 -6.21 4.36 8.19
CA LEU A 117 -6.65 4.59 6.82
C LEU A 117 -8.15 4.36 6.62
N GLY A 118 -8.83 3.80 7.62
CA GLY A 118 -10.26 3.51 7.52
C GLY A 118 -10.60 2.40 6.55
N LEU A 119 -9.67 1.47 6.33
CA LEU A 119 -9.89 0.36 5.40
C LEU A 119 -10.53 -0.83 6.10
N LYS A 120 -11.29 -1.61 5.33
CA LYS A 120 -11.87 -2.86 5.80
C LYS A 120 -11.04 -4.02 5.26
N VAL A 121 -10.06 -4.46 6.05
CA VAL A 121 -9.12 -5.50 5.66
C VAL A 121 -9.04 -6.51 6.80
N GLN A 122 -8.94 -7.79 6.45
CA GLN A 122 -8.75 -8.84 7.43
C GLN A 122 -7.29 -9.21 7.54
N PHE A 123 -6.92 -9.78 8.68
CA PHE A 123 -5.53 -10.15 8.95
C PHE A 123 -5.46 -11.61 9.38
N LEU A 124 -4.41 -12.29 8.90
CA LEU A 124 -4.06 -13.62 9.33
C LEU A 124 -2.59 -13.65 9.72
N LYS A 125 -2.33 -14.21 10.88
CA LYS A 125 -0.97 -14.52 11.29
C LYS A 125 -0.73 -16.00 11.03
N SER A 126 0.24 -16.31 10.22
CA SER A 126 0.55 -17.69 9.91
C SER A 126 1.71 -18.24 10.73
#